data_9bd083450280a890074605c325bdcc3e
#
_entry.id   9bd083450280a890074605c325bdcc3e
#
_cell.length_a   1.000
_cell.length_b   1.000
_cell.length_c   1.000
_cell.angle_alpha   90.00
_cell.angle_beta   90.00
_cell.angle_gamma   90.00
#
_symmetry.space_group_name_H-M   'P 1'
#
loop_
_entity.id
_entity.type
_entity.pdbx_description
1 polymer ?
#
loop_
_entity_poly.entity_id
_entity_poly.type
_entity_poly.pdbx_seq_one_letter_code
_entity_poly.pdbx_strand_id
1 'polypeptide(L)'
;LDVLPRLMGELGSVELRGRMALAALKAGMAFSNTKTALAHSISYEMTLRYGLPHGIACSFPLPMVLERAIGHRADRDAVLEQALGPSLADAPARLARFIEGLGVKTRFADYGVSDEEAEQMVLHAQGGARGKNFIGNTAEEILA
;
A
#
# COMPACT_ATOMS: atom_id res chain seq x y z
N LEU A 1 4.54 7.90 10.17
CA LEU A 1 4.86 6.50 10.50
C LEU A 1 5.16 6.28 11.99
N ASP A 2 5.66 7.29 12.74
CA ASP A 2 6.05 7.19 14.16
C ASP A 2 4.88 7.01 15.15
N VAL A 3 3.70 7.51 14.82
CA VAL A 3 2.53 7.50 15.74
C VAL A 3 1.89 6.13 15.84
N LEU A 4 1.77 5.40 14.73
CA LEU A 4 1.01 4.15 14.71
C LEU A 4 1.63 3.05 15.60
N PRO A 5 2.95 2.79 15.58
CA PRO A 5 3.55 1.82 16.49
C PRO A 5 3.36 2.19 17.98
N ARG A 6 3.45 3.48 18.29
CA ARG A 6 3.20 3.96 19.66
C ARG A 6 1.75 3.75 20.08
N LEU A 7 0.81 4.06 19.18
CA LEU A 7 -0.62 3.84 19.45
C LEU A 7 -0.93 2.36 19.67
N MET A 8 -0.27 1.44 18.94
CA MET A 8 -0.45 0.00 19.16
C MET A 8 -0.04 -0.45 20.57
N GLY A 9 0.95 0.22 21.17
CA GLY A 9 1.34 0.00 22.57
C GLY A 9 0.43 0.68 23.59
N GLU A 10 -0.35 1.70 23.17
CA GLU A 10 -1.15 2.55 24.08
C GLU A 10 -2.48 2.94 23.44
N LEU A 11 -3.35 1.96 23.19
CA LEU A 11 -4.62 2.14 22.51
C LEU A 11 -5.58 3.13 23.19
N GLY A 12 -5.42 3.36 24.49
CA GLY A 12 -6.21 4.32 25.29
C GLY A 12 -5.76 5.78 25.13
N SER A 13 -4.61 6.07 24.52
CA SER A 13 -4.07 7.43 24.40
C SER A 13 -4.93 8.30 23.47
N VAL A 14 -5.60 9.26 24.05
CA VAL A 14 -6.43 10.24 23.31
C VAL A 14 -5.56 11.09 22.38
N GLU A 15 -4.36 11.46 22.80
CA GLU A 15 -3.42 12.23 21.99
C GLU A 15 -3.02 11.46 20.73
N LEU A 16 -2.54 10.20 20.88
CA LEU A 16 -2.11 9.38 19.74
C LEU A 16 -3.28 9.07 18.80
N ARG A 17 -4.47 8.80 19.35
CA ARG A 17 -5.70 8.62 18.55
C ARG A 17 -6.06 9.87 17.78
N GLY A 18 -5.97 11.05 18.39
CA GLY A 18 -6.20 12.34 17.74
C GLY A 18 -5.22 12.58 16.57
N ARG A 19 -3.94 12.28 16.77
CA ARG A 19 -2.92 12.36 15.70
C ARG A 19 -3.21 11.38 14.56
N MET A 20 -3.64 10.17 14.85
CA MET A 20 -4.03 9.19 13.82
C MET A 20 -5.30 9.62 13.08
N ALA A 21 -6.31 10.15 13.78
CA ALA A 21 -7.51 10.69 13.15
C ALA A 21 -7.20 11.84 12.20
N LEU A 22 -6.29 12.74 12.58
CA LEU A 22 -5.82 13.82 11.72
C LEU A 22 -5.05 13.28 10.49
N ALA A 23 -4.23 12.27 10.67
CA ALA A 23 -3.52 11.63 9.55
C ALA A 23 -4.50 10.98 8.58
N ALA A 24 -5.51 10.25 9.09
CA ALA A 24 -6.57 9.65 8.28
C ALA A 24 -7.39 10.71 7.52
N LEU A 25 -7.74 11.81 8.17
CA LEU A 25 -8.44 12.94 7.55
C LEU A 25 -7.62 13.51 6.39
N LYS A 26 -6.33 13.79 6.61
CA LYS A 26 -5.44 14.33 5.56
C LYS A 26 -5.31 13.35 4.38
N ALA A 27 -5.18 12.04 4.65
CA ALA A 27 -5.17 11.03 3.61
C ALA A 27 -6.50 11.01 2.83
N GLY A 28 -7.64 11.09 3.52
CA GLY A 28 -8.96 11.20 2.90
C GLY A 28 -9.10 12.44 2.00
N MET A 29 -8.62 13.59 2.44
CA MET A 29 -8.59 14.82 1.64
C MET A 29 -7.69 14.67 0.41
N ALA A 30 -6.54 14.00 0.53
CA ALA A 30 -5.63 13.77 -0.58
C ALA A 30 -6.29 12.89 -1.65
N PHE A 31 -6.85 11.73 -1.28
CA PHE A 31 -7.44 10.82 -2.26
C PHE A 31 -8.82 11.27 -2.76
N SER A 32 -9.49 12.23 -2.13
CA SER A 32 -10.71 12.84 -2.68
C SER A 32 -10.43 13.61 -3.98
N ASN A 33 -9.20 14.08 -4.17
CA ASN A 33 -8.74 14.77 -5.37
C ASN A 33 -7.97 13.86 -6.34
N THR A 34 -7.69 12.63 -5.94
CA THR A 34 -7.00 11.63 -6.75
C THR A 34 -7.83 10.35 -6.77
N LYS A 35 -7.24 9.24 -7.13
CA LYS A 35 -7.90 7.93 -7.11
C LYS A 35 -7.03 6.91 -6.39
N THR A 36 -7.66 5.89 -5.86
CA THR A 36 -6.96 4.70 -5.37
C THR A 36 -6.36 3.93 -6.56
N ALA A 37 -5.30 3.16 -6.30
CA ALA A 37 -4.54 2.44 -7.32
C ALA A 37 -4.42 0.94 -6.98
N LEU A 38 -3.32 0.31 -7.39
CA LEU A 38 -3.11 -1.13 -7.41
C LEU A 38 -3.35 -1.84 -6.07
N ALA A 39 -2.80 -1.34 -4.97
CA ALA A 39 -2.99 -1.97 -3.64
C ALA A 39 -4.48 -2.05 -3.26
N HIS A 40 -5.24 -1.02 -3.58
CA HIS A 40 -6.68 -1.00 -3.31
C HIS A 40 -7.48 -1.92 -4.26
N SER A 41 -7.02 -2.12 -5.50
CA SER A 41 -7.58 -3.10 -6.42
C SER A 41 -7.39 -4.53 -5.90
N ILE A 42 -6.19 -4.87 -5.47
CA ILE A 42 -5.86 -6.16 -4.86
C ILE A 42 -6.70 -6.43 -3.61
N SER A 43 -6.94 -5.38 -2.81
CA SER A 43 -7.66 -5.52 -1.53
C SER A 43 -9.08 -6.07 -1.66
N TYR A 44 -9.76 -5.84 -2.77
CA TYR A 44 -11.11 -6.35 -2.98
C TYR A 44 -11.13 -7.88 -3.02
N GLU A 45 -10.25 -8.46 -3.80
CA GLU A 45 -10.17 -9.92 -3.92
C GLU A 45 -9.71 -10.55 -2.62
N MET A 46 -8.71 -9.97 -1.96
CA MET A 46 -8.24 -10.42 -0.65
C MET A 46 -9.32 -10.34 0.44
N THR A 47 -10.16 -9.32 0.40
CA THR A 47 -11.27 -9.20 1.35
C THR A 47 -12.38 -10.20 1.03
N LEU A 48 -12.78 -10.32 -0.24
CA LEU A 48 -13.94 -11.12 -0.63
C LEU A 48 -13.65 -12.64 -0.64
N ARG A 49 -12.48 -13.06 -1.11
CA ARG A 49 -12.13 -14.49 -1.23
C ARG A 49 -11.40 -15.03 -0.01
N TYR A 50 -10.55 -14.22 0.61
CA TYR A 50 -9.66 -14.67 1.70
C TYR A 50 -10.09 -14.10 3.07
N GLY A 51 -11.13 -13.28 3.11
CA GLY A 51 -11.71 -12.78 4.36
C GLY A 51 -10.83 -11.77 5.12
N LEU A 52 -9.82 -11.17 4.48
CA LEU A 52 -8.97 -10.20 5.14
C LEU A 52 -9.74 -8.91 5.46
N PRO A 53 -9.58 -8.35 6.68
CA PRO A 53 -10.06 -7.01 6.95
C PRO A 53 -9.50 -6.01 5.93
N HIS A 54 -10.35 -5.15 5.39
CA HIS A 54 -10.02 -4.27 4.27
C HIS A 54 -8.74 -3.44 4.49
N GLY A 55 -8.55 -2.89 5.70
CA GLY A 55 -7.33 -2.14 6.02
C GLY A 55 -6.06 -2.98 5.92
N ILE A 56 -6.10 -4.25 6.34
CA ILE A 56 -4.99 -5.20 6.20
C ILE A 56 -4.79 -5.53 4.72
N ALA A 57 -5.89 -5.82 4.00
CA ALA A 57 -5.86 -6.14 2.58
C ALA A 57 -5.29 -5.01 1.71
N CYS A 58 -5.48 -3.74 2.10
CA CYS A 58 -4.86 -2.58 1.45
C CYS A 58 -3.39 -2.38 1.85
N SER A 59 -2.98 -2.84 3.03
CA SER A 59 -1.66 -2.52 3.60
C SER A 59 -0.60 -3.56 3.25
N PHE A 60 -0.94 -4.85 3.26
CA PHE A 60 0.04 -5.92 3.10
C PHE A 60 0.79 -5.88 1.75
N PRO A 61 0.16 -5.51 0.60
CA PRO A 61 0.86 -5.51 -0.68
C PRO A 61 1.67 -4.23 -0.92
N LEU A 62 1.63 -3.23 -0.02
CA LEU A 62 2.31 -1.95 -0.22
C LEU A 62 3.82 -2.06 -0.47
N PRO A 63 4.59 -2.96 0.18
CA PRO A 63 6.01 -3.11 -0.16
C PRO A 63 6.23 -3.49 -1.62
N MET A 64 5.50 -4.47 -2.12
CA MET A 64 5.56 -4.91 -3.52
C MET A 64 5.09 -3.81 -4.49
N VAL A 65 4.01 -3.11 -4.14
CA VAL A 65 3.49 -1.99 -4.95
C VAL A 65 4.50 -0.83 -4.99
N LEU A 66 5.16 -0.53 -3.86
CA LEU A 66 6.21 0.48 -3.80
C LEU A 66 7.42 0.12 -4.66
N GLU A 67 7.88 -1.13 -4.59
CA GLU A 67 8.98 -1.64 -5.42
C GLU A 67 8.69 -1.45 -6.92
N ARG A 68 7.48 -1.76 -7.35
CA ARG A 68 7.04 -1.56 -8.73
C ARG A 68 6.84 -0.10 -9.13
N ALA A 69 6.65 0.80 -8.17
CA ALA A 69 6.43 2.23 -8.46
C ALA A 69 7.72 3.02 -8.65
N ILE A 70 8.82 2.56 -8.06
CA ILE A 70 10.12 3.26 -8.07
C ILE A 70 10.77 3.17 -9.45
N GLY A 71 11.40 4.25 -9.90
CA GLY A 71 12.20 4.30 -11.13
C GLY A 71 11.43 4.63 -12.40
N HIS A 72 10.11 4.75 -12.37
CA HIS A 72 9.30 5.06 -13.55
C HIS A 72 9.22 6.57 -13.85
N ARG A 73 9.30 7.40 -12.81
CA ARG A 73 9.18 8.86 -12.95
C ARG A 73 9.97 9.58 -11.87
N ALA A 74 10.97 10.35 -12.28
CA ALA A 74 11.87 11.08 -11.38
C ALA A 74 11.13 12.09 -10.46
N ASP A 75 10.08 12.76 -10.96
CA ASP A 75 9.26 13.68 -10.16
C ASP A 75 8.49 12.95 -9.04
N ARG A 76 8.10 11.71 -9.26
CA ARG A 76 7.42 10.87 -8.25
C ARG A 76 8.39 10.25 -7.29
N ASP A 77 9.55 9.81 -7.77
CA ASP A 77 10.61 9.29 -6.92
C ASP A 77 11.07 10.37 -5.91
N ALA A 78 11.21 11.62 -6.34
CA ALA A 78 11.53 12.72 -5.44
C ALA A 78 10.48 12.92 -4.32
N VAL A 79 9.19 12.70 -4.58
CA VAL A 79 8.13 12.74 -3.56
C VAL A 79 8.22 11.52 -2.64
N LEU A 80 8.49 10.34 -3.18
CA LEU A 80 8.69 9.13 -2.38
C LEU A 80 9.90 9.27 -1.45
N GLU A 81 11.01 9.87 -1.90
CA GLU A 81 12.17 10.17 -1.07
C GLU A 81 11.85 11.11 0.10
N GLN A 82 11.02 12.12 -0.13
CA GLN A 82 10.56 13.00 0.95
C GLN A 82 9.73 12.26 2.01
N ALA A 83 8.93 11.28 1.58
CA ALA A 83 8.05 10.54 2.48
C ALA A 83 8.76 9.37 3.19
N LEU A 84 9.66 8.69 2.50
CA LEU A 84 10.26 7.42 2.91
C LEU A 84 11.77 7.52 3.20
N GLY A 85 12.39 8.68 2.97
CA GLY A 85 13.82 8.92 3.13
C GLY A 85 14.63 8.69 1.83
N PRO A 86 15.91 9.09 1.82
CA PRO A 86 16.68 9.29 0.60
C PRO A 86 17.11 8.02 -0.14
N SER A 87 16.98 6.84 0.47
CA SER A 87 17.29 5.56 -0.19
C SER A 87 16.01 4.85 -0.60
N LEU A 88 15.55 5.06 -1.83
CA LEU A 88 14.40 4.36 -2.36
C LEU A 88 14.66 2.87 -2.60
N ALA A 89 15.89 2.48 -2.89
CA ALA A 89 16.25 1.07 -3.08
C ALA A 89 15.88 0.20 -1.87
N ASP A 90 16.02 0.73 -0.66
CA ASP A 90 15.69 0.03 0.59
C ASP A 90 14.27 0.32 1.10
N ALA A 91 13.54 1.25 0.47
CA ALA A 91 12.25 1.70 0.94
C ALA A 91 11.20 0.57 1.01
N PRO A 92 11.08 -0.35 0.02
CA PRO A 92 10.16 -1.47 0.11
C PRO A 92 10.44 -2.38 1.31
N ALA A 93 11.72 -2.71 1.55
CA ALA A 93 12.11 -3.55 2.68
C ALA A 93 11.88 -2.84 4.04
N ARG A 94 12.11 -1.52 4.11
CA ARG A 94 11.78 -0.75 5.32
C ARG A 94 10.28 -0.71 5.58
N LEU A 95 9.47 -0.54 4.53
CA LEU A 95 8.01 -0.54 4.63
C LEU A 95 7.49 -1.91 5.05
N ALA A 96 8.06 -3.00 4.51
CA ALA A 96 7.72 -4.36 4.93
C ALA A 96 7.97 -4.55 6.43
N ARG A 97 9.18 -4.24 6.91
CA ARG A 97 9.50 -4.33 8.33
C ARG A 97 8.57 -3.48 9.23
N PHE A 98 8.20 -2.30 8.75
CA PHE A 98 7.26 -1.44 9.48
C PHE A 98 5.88 -2.10 9.61
N ILE A 99 5.34 -2.63 8.52
CA ILE A 99 4.03 -3.29 8.48
C ILE A 99 4.05 -4.59 9.31
N GLU A 100 5.12 -5.37 9.20
CA GLU A 100 5.32 -6.60 9.98
C GLU A 100 5.46 -6.31 11.48
N GLY A 101 6.12 -5.22 11.83
CA GLY A 101 6.21 -4.73 13.21
C GLY A 101 4.84 -4.35 13.83
N LEU A 102 3.83 -4.11 12.99
CA LEU A 102 2.44 -3.91 13.41
C LEU A 102 1.62 -5.22 13.45
N GLY A 103 2.25 -6.37 13.20
CA GLY A 103 1.61 -7.69 13.21
C GLY A 103 0.92 -8.07 11.88
N VAL A 104 1.13 -7.32 10.81
CA VAL A 104 0.57 -7.60 9.49
C VAL A 104 1.64 -8.25 8.61
N LYS A 105 1.38 -9.44 8.11
CA LYS A 105 2.26 -10.12 7.14
C LYS A 105 2.24 -9.41 5.79
N THR A 106 3.31 -9.52 5.01
CA THR A 106 3.47 -8.76 3.76
C THR A 106 3.55 -9.61 2.49
N ARG A 107 3.38 -10.93 2.59
CA ARG A 107 3.40 -11.84 1.44
C ARG A 107 2.04 -12.49 1.22
N PHE A 108 1.67 -12.71 -0.01
CA PHE A 108 0.45 -13.43 -0.41
C PHE A 108 0.36 -14.84 0.20
N ALA A 109 1.47 -15.56 0.21
CA ALA A 109 1.55 -16.90 0.79
C ALA A 109 1.18 -16.96 2.28
N ASP A 110 1.43 -15.89 3.03
CA ASP A 110 1.06 -15.81 4.44
C ASP A 110 -0.48 -15.80 4.66
N TYR A 111 -1.23 -15.56 3.59
CA TYR A 111 -2.71 -15.54 3.56
C TYR A 111 -3.30 -16.70 2.77
N GLY A 112 -2.50 -17.72 2.43
CA GLY A 112 -2.94 -18.92 1.73
C GLY A 112 -3.14 -18.73 0.23
N VAL A 113 -2.57 -17.67 -0.36
CA VAL A 113 -2.58 -17.40 -1.79
C VAL A 113 -1.31 -17.98 -2.41
N SER A 114 -1.44 -18.84 -3.40
CA SER A 114 -0.29 -19.37 -4.14
C SER A 114 0.36 -18.30 -5.01
N ASP A 115 1.61 -18.52 -5.42
CA ASP A 115 2.35 -17.58 -6.27
C ASP A 115 1.63 -17.36 -7.62
N GLU A 116 1.05 -18.42 -8.19
CA GLU A 116 0.29 -18.36 -9.44
C GLU A 116 -1.00 -17.52 -9.28
N GLU A 117 -1.75 -17.74 -8.20
CA GLU A 117 -2.95 -16.95 -7.89
C GLU A 117 -2.60 -15.48 -7.60
N ALA A 118 -1.50 -15.24 -6.90
CA ALA A 118 -1.01 -13.88 -6.63
C ALA A 118 -0.67 -13.14 -7.91
N GLU A 119 0.02 -13.79 -8.84
CA GLU A 119 0.35 -13.21 -10.15
C GLU A 119 -0.93 -12.86 -10.93
N GLN A 120 -1.87 -13.79 -11.04
CA GLN A 120 -3.15 -13.57 -11.72
C GLN A 120 -3.96 -12.44 -11.06
N MET A 121 -3.99 -12.39 -9.73
CA MET A 121 -4.67 -11.34 -8.98
C MET A 121 -4.06 -9.96 -9.26
N VAL A 122 -2.72 -9.86 -9.28
CA VAL A 122 -2.02 -8.60 -9.57
C VAL A 122 -2.27 -8.16 -11.00
N LEU A 123 -2.19 -9.06 -11.99
CA LEU A 123 -2.47 -8.77 -13.39
C LEU A 123 -3.91 -8.28 -13.59
N HIS A 124 -4.88 -8.99 -12.99
CA HIS A 124 -6.28 -8.57 -13.02
C HIS A 124 -6.49 -7.19 -12.38
N ALA A 125 -5.85 -6.94 -11.24
CA ALA A 125 -5.92 -5.66 -10.53
C ALA A 125 -5.32 -4.51 -11.35
N GLN A 126 -4.24 -4.74 -12.09
CA GLN A 126 -3.60 -3.76 -12.98
C GLN A 126 -4.51 -3.39 -14.15
N GLY A 127 -5.16 -4.36 -14.78
CA GLY A 127 -6.09 -4.14 -15.90
C GLY A 127 -7.37 -3.40 -15.53
N GLY A 128 -7.74 -3.37 -14.25
CA GLY A 128 -8.94 -2.72 -13.74
C GLY A 128 -8.85 -1.18 -13.74
N ALA A 129 -10.01 -0.54 -13.60
CA ALA A 129 -10.13 0.93 -13.61
C ALA A 129 -9.24 1.65 -12.56
N ARG A 130 -8.98 1.01 -11.43
CA ARG A 130 -8.09 1.54 -10.38
C ARG A 130 -6.62 1.18 -10.64
N GLY A 131 -6.35 0.01 -11.22
CA GLY A 131 -5.01 -0.39 -11.62
C GLY A 131 -4.39 0.59 -12.61
N LYS A 132 -5.19 1.11 -13.55
CA LYS A 132 -4.77 2.12 -14.53
C LYS A 132 -4.30 3.45 -13.91
N ASN A 133 -4.57 3.70 -12.65
CA ASN A 133 -4.02 4.86 -11.92
C ASN A 133 -2.65 4.57 -11.30
N PHE A 134 -2.13 3.35 -11.44
CA PHE A 134 -0.87 2.97 -10.84
C PHE A 134 0.30 3.58 -11.59
N ILE A 135 1.20 4.20 -10.83
CA ILE A 135 2.35 4.96 -11.37
C ILE A 135 3.40 4.07 -12.06
N GLY A 136 3.48 2.79 -11.66
CA GLY A 136 4.39 1.81 -12.23
C GLY A 136 3.89 1.15 -13.53
N ASN A 137 2.71 1.51 -14.02
CA ASN A 137 2.24 1.04 -15.32
C ASN A 137 2.95 1.78 -16.45
N THR A 138 3.32 1.05 -17.48
CA THR A 138 3.85 1.66 -18.72
C THR A 138 2.73 2.38 -19.47
N ALA A 139 3.11 3.27 -20.41
CA ALA A 139 2.12 3.96 -21.23
C ALA A 139 1.26 2.99 -22.07
N GLU A 140 1.80 1.87 -22.47
CA GLU A 140 1.09 0.80 -23.20
C GLU A 140 0.04 0.12 -22.34
N GLU A 141 0.36 -0.17 -21.08
CA GLU A 141 -0.57 -0.77 -20.10
C GLU A 141 -1.70 0.18 -19.69
N ILE A 142 -1.49 1.50 -19.80
CA ILE A 142 -2.52 2.50 -19.50
C ILE A 142 -3.52 2.65 -20.66
N LEU A 143 -3.10 2.39 -21.89
CA LEU A 143 -3.90 2.60 -23.10
C LEU A 143 -4.62 1.32 -23.58
N ALA A 144 -4.24 0.16 -23.05
CA ALA A 144 -4.88 -1.13 -23.31
C ALA A 144 -6.12 -1.33 -22.43
#